data_b47c22f7722f23867adaf9c8283bd0ab
#
_entry.id   b47c22f7722f23867adaf9c8283bd0ab
#
_cell.length_a   1.000
_cell.length_b   1.000
_cell.length_c   1.000
_cell.angle_alpha   90.00
_cell.angle_beta   90.00
_cell.angle_gamma   90.00
#
_symmetry.space_group_name_H-M   'P 1'
#
loop_
_entity.id
_entity.type
_entity.pdbx_description
1 polymer ?
#
loop_
_entity_poly.entity_id
_entity_poly.type
_entity_poly.pdbx_seq_one_letter_code
_entity_poly.pdbx_strand_id
1 'polypeptide(L)'
;MEFWKMNGAGNDLIVVDDRQDAIPDEKWPEIIRTVCERHMSIGADGFMVVKKPTYGGDYKMLFFNSDGSMGEMCGNGARCICRYGYENGLAGEVQKVETTAGLVTGWRVDRRLYRVRLNDPCSMRLDGKAEVDGATYTTRYPRILRCIAGLLCWVICPHRPLRPERYFHRMFQPYSVRGRGA
;
A
#
# COMPACT_ATOMS: atom_id res chain seq x y z
N MET A 1 14.23 -17.51 -3.56
CA MET A 1 13.87 -16.15 -3.04
C MET A 1 13.03 -16.33 -1.80
N GLU A 2 13.38 -15.67 -0.71
CA GLU A 2 12.58 -15.66 0.51
C GLU A 2 11.54 -14.56 0.44
N PHE A 3 10.33 -14.80 0.92
CA PHE A 3 9.25 -13.83 0.88
C PHE A 3 8.39 -13.87 2.15
N TRP A 4 7.70 -12.78 2.41
CA TRP A 4 6.66 -12.67 3.42
C TRP A 4 5.30 -12.48 2.75
N LYS A 5 4.34 -13.28 3.16
CA LYS A 5 2.94 -13.11 2.77
C LYS A 5 2.22 -12.34 3.86
N MET A 6 1.65 -11.20 3.51
CA MET A 6 1.02 -10.28 4.46
C MET A 6 -0.37 -9.89 3.97
N ASN A 7 -1.27 -9.63 4.92
CA ASN A 7 -2.60 -9.11 4.63
C ASN A 7 -2.83 -7.83 5.41
N GLY A 8 -3.15 -6.76 4.71
CA GLY A 8 -3.51 -5.45 5.28
C GLY A 8 -4.93 -5.08 4.90
N ALA A 9 -5.89 -5.28 5.81
CA ALA A 9 -7.29 -4.90 5.58
C ALA A 9 -7.93 -5.57 4.34
N GLY A 10 -7.68 -6.85 4.15
CA GLY A 10 -8.19 -7.59 3.00
C GLY A 10 -7.30 -7.51 1.76
N ASN A 11 -6.32 -6.62 1.74
CA ASN A 11 -5.36 -6.50 0.65
C ASN A 11 -4.21 -7.48 0.88
N ASP A 12 -4.05 -8.42 -0.03
CA ASP A 12 -3.14 -9.56 0.06
C ASP A 12 -1.82 -9.22 -0.66
N LEU A 13 -0.71 -9.24 0.08
CA LEU A 13 0.55 -8.66 -0.35
C LEU A 13 1.72 -9.64 -0.16
N ILE A 14 2.68 -9.59 -1.07
CA ILE A 14 3.97 -10.27 -0.96
C ILE A 14 5.05 -9.23 -0.69
N VAL A 15 5.96 -9.51 0.23
CA VAL A 15 7.12 -8.68 0.55
C VAL A 15 8.39 -9.48 0.31
N VAL A 16 9.34 -8.90 -0.39
CA VAL A 16 10.67 -9.45 -0.64
C VAL A 16 11.73 -8.44 -0.23
N ASP A 17 12.77 -8.92 0.43
CA ASP A 17 13.93 -8.10 0.77
C ASP A 17 14.99 -8.22 -0.33
N ASP A 18 15.17 -7.14 -1.05
CA ASP A 18 16.19 -7.01 -2.08
C ASP A 18 17.13 -5.82 -1.79
N ARG A 19 17.46 -5.61 -0.52
CA ARG A 19 18.45 -4.58 -0.12
C ARG A 19 19.86 -4.86 -0.64
N GLN A 20 20.10 -6.06 -1.14
CA GLN A 20 21.38 -6.43 -1.76
C GLN A 20 21.39 -6.15 -3.26
N ASP A 21 20.31 -5.67 -3.84
CA ASP A 21 20.14 -5.43 -5.29
C ASP A 21 20.50 -6.68 -6.12
N ALA A 22 20.07 -7.85 -5.63
CA ALA A 22 20.33 -9.12 -6.28
C ALA A 22 19.52 -9.31 -7.58
N ILE A 23 18.39 -8.61 -7.69
CA ILE A 23 17.52 -8.67 -8.86
C ILE A 23 17.49 -7.29 -9.52
N PRO A 24 17.84 -7.19 -10.83
CA PRO A 24 17.71 -5.95 -11.58
C PRO A 24 16.27 -5.43 -11.58
N ASP A 25 16.11 -4.12 -11.41
CA ASP A 25 14.77 -3.51 -11.26
C ASP A 25 13.84 -3.77 -12.45
N GLU A 26 14.40 -3.91 -13.65
CA GLU A 26 13.66 -4.19 -14.90
C GLU A 26 13.00 -5.58 -14.91
N LYS A 27 13.49 -6.52 -14.10
CA LYS A 27 12.94 -7.87 -14.01
C LYS A 27 11.75 -7.99 -13.08
N TRP A 28 11.57 -7.04 -12.17
CA TRP A 28 10.47 -7.10 -11.20
C TRP A 28 9.09 -7.22 -11.85
N PRO A 29 8.72 -6.45 -12.89
CA PRO A 29 7.38 -6.55 -13.49
C PRO A 29 7.04 -7.97 -13.99
N GLU A 30 7.98 -8.70 -14.56
CA GLU A 30 7.78 -10.06 -15.06
C GLU A 30 7.63 -11.07 -13.90
N ILE A 31 8.55 -11.00 -12.94
CA ILE A 31 8.52 -11.85 -11.74
C ILE A 31 7.20 -11.66 -11.00
N ILE A 32 6.77 -10.42 -10.83
CA ILE A 32 5.56 -10.07 -10.08
C ILE A 32 4.31 -10.60 -10.75
N ARG A 33 4.16 -10.45 -12.06
CA ARG A 33 3.03 -11.04 -12.79
C ARG A 33 2.91 -12.53 -12.54
N THR A 34 4.03 -13.24 -12.62
CA THR A 34 4.07 -14.70 -12.41
C THR A 34 3.75 -15.06 -10.96
N VAL A 35 4.36 -14.36 -10.00
CA VAL A 35 4.25 -14.70 -8.57
C VAL A 35 2.90 -14.30 -7.99
N CYS A 36 2.31 -13.19 -8.46
CA CYS A 36 1.00 -12.71 -8.01
C CYS A 36 -0.17 -13.45 -8.65
N GLU A 37 0.06 -14.28 -9.65
CA GLU A 37 -1.01 -15.04 -10.30
C GLU A 37 -1.66 -16.01 -9.33
N ARG A 38 -2.97 -15.83 -9.10
CA ARG A 38 -3.73 -16.69 -8.18
C ARG A 38 -3.96 -18.06 -8.82
N HIS A 39 -3.93 -19.08 -7.99
CA HIS A 39 -4.10 -20.49 -8.34
C HIS A 39 -2.90 -21.13 -9.08
N MET A 40 -2.04 -20.35 -9.71
CA MET A 40 -0.87 -20.84 -10.45
C MET A 40 0.44 -20.62 -9.70
N SER A 41 0.46 -19.65 -8.78
CA SER A 41 1.65 -19.33 -7.98
C SER A 41 1.23 -18.94 -6.54
N ILE A 42 2.00 -18.09 -5.86
CA ILE A 42 1.69 -17.63 -4.50
C ILE A 42 0.37 -16.85 -4.47
N GLY A 43 0.10 -16.05 -5.49
CA GLY A 43 -1.10 -15.22 -5.63
C GLY A 43 -1.10 -14.04 -4.66
N ALA A 44 -1.32 -12.84 -5.17
CA ALA A 44 -1.44 -11.63 -4.35
C ALA A 44 -2.11 -10.49 -5.12
N ASP A 45 -2.61 -9.49 -4.40
CA ASP A 45 -3.14 -8.24 -4.99
C ASP A 45 -2.01 -7.26 -5.33
N GLY A 46 -0.86 -7.39 -4.67
CA GLY A 46 0.30 -6.55 -4.91
C GLY A 46 1.58 -7.12 -4.31
N PHE A 47 2.68 -6.48 -4.67
CA PHE A 47 4.03 -6.91 -4.35
C PHE A 47 4.85 -5.72 -3.84
N MET A 48 5.66 -5.94 -2.83
CA MET A 48 6.54 -4.94 -2.24
C MET A 48 7.98 -5.42 -2.24
N VAL A 49 8.88 -4.61 -2.78
CA VAL A 49 10.31 -4.84 -2.75
C VAL A 49 10.94 -3.88 -1.75
N VAL A 50 11.67 -4.43 -0.79
CA VAL A 50 12.43 -3.65 0.19
C VAL A 50 13.82 -3.39 -0.38
N LYS A 51 14.21 -2.13 -0.46
CA LYS A 51 15.53 -1.67 -0.94
C LYS A 51 16.25 -0.86 0.13
N LYS A 52 17.53 -0.61 -0.07
CA LYS A 52 18.30 0.35 0.74
C LYS A 52 17.69 1.75 0.62
N PRO A 53 17.69 2.54 1.70
CA PRO A 53 17.23 3.93 1.64
C PRO A 53 18.18 4.78 0.78
N THR A 54 17.64 5.83 0.17
CA THR A 54 18.38 6.71 -0.73
C THR A 54 18.39 8.19 -0.31
N TYR A 55 17.43 8.64 0.52
CA TYR A 55 17.30 10.06 0.89
C TYR A 55 16.82 10.34 2.32
N GLY A 56 17.08 9.44 3.27
CA GLY A 56 16.88 9.70 4.71
C GLY A 56 15.74 8.90 5.36
N GLY A 57 15.25 7.86 4.70
CA GLY A 57 14.40 6.83 5.30
C GLY A 57 15.23 5.78 6.04
N ASP A 58 14.57 4.92 6.78
CA ASP A 58 15.17 3.73 7.39
C ASP A 58 15.38 2.64 6.34
N TYR A 59 14.46 2.55 5.39
CA TYR A 59 14.49 1.67 4.22
C TYR A 59 13.56 2.22 3.14
N LYS A 60 13.66 1.66 1.92
CA LYS A 60 12.83 2.03 0.78
C LYS A 60 11.88 0.90 0.42
N MET A 61 10.65 1.23 0.05
CA MET A 61 9.63 0.33 -0.47
C MET A 61 9.30 0.70 -1.92
N LEU A 62 9.47 -0.24 -2.83
CA LEU A 62 8.86 -0.20 -4.15
C LEU A 62 7.57 -1.01 -4.11
N PHE A 63 6.47 -0.40 -4.50
CA PHE A 63 5.17 -1.06 -4.54
C PHE A 63 4.76 -1.34 -5.99
N PHE A 64 4.29 -2.55 -6.24
CA PHE A 64 3.78 -2.99 -7.53
C PHE A 64 2.39 -3.59 -7.39
N ASN A 65 1.55 -3.36 -8.38
CA ASN A 65 0.30 -4.08 -8.56
C ASN A 65 0.57 -5.50 -9.04
N SER A 66 -0.42 -6.39 -8.95
CA SER A 66 -0.28 -7.79 -9.39
C SER A 66 0.00 -7.95 -10.88
N ASP A 67 -0.31 -6.95 -11.70
CA ASP A 67 0.00 -6.92 -13.13
C ASP A 67 1.45 -6.51 -13.44
N GLY A 68 2.27 -6.26 -12.41
CA GLY A 68 3.65 -5.81 -12.53
C GLY A 68 3.81 -4.30 -12.75
N SER A 69 2.73 -3.53 -12.85
CA SER A 69 2.82 -2.08 -12.91
C SER A 69 3.28 -1.48 -11.58
N MET A 70 4.17 -0.50 -11.63
CA MET A 70 4.61 0.20 -10.42
C MET A 70 3.50 1.12 -9.91
N GLY A 71 3.15 0.93 -8.64
CA GLY A 71 2.25 1.82 -7.92
C GLY A 71 3.01 2.87 -7.11
N GLU A 72 2.41 4.03 -6.90
CA GLU A 72 3.07 5.10 -6.15
C GLU A 72 2.98 4.91 -4.64
N MET A 73 1.83 4.48 -4.15
CA MET A 73 1.59 4.23 -2.73
C MET A 73 0.37 3.30 -2.53
N CYS A 74 0.47 2.44 -1.53
CA CYS A 74 -0.63 1.65 -1.01
C CYS A 74 -0.69 1.81 0.51
N GLY A 75 -1.74 2.43 1.05
CA GLY A 75 -1.87 2.63 2.49
C GLY A 75 -1.93 1.32 3.29
N ASN A 76 -2.53 0.26 2.72
CA ASN A 76 -2.52 -1.08 3.30
C ASN A 76 -1.10 -1.67 3.28
N GLY A 77 -0.41 -1.53 2.15
CA GLY A 77 0.98 -1.92 1.99
C GLY A 77 1.91 -1.18 2.94
N ALA A 78 1.72 0.12 3.13
CA ALA A 78 2.53 0.92 4.06
C ALA A 78 2.43 0.41 5.51
N ARG A 79 1.27 -0.06 5.97
CA ARG A 79 1.15 -0.68 7.30
C ARG A 79 1.81 -2.06 7.35
N CYS A 80 1.67 -2.85 6.30
CA CYS A 80 2.33 -4.16 6.20
C CYS A 80 3.84 -4.01 6.20
N ILE A 81 4.38 -3.08 5.41
CA ILE A 81 5.82 -2.88 5.34
C ILE A 81 6.41 -2.33 6.65
N CYS A 82 5.68 -1.50 7.39
CA CYS A 82 6.10 -1.06 8.73
C CYS A 82 6.16 -2.23 9.70
N ARG A 83 5.21 -3.16 9.63
CA ARG A 83 5.28 -4.38 10.42
C ARG A 83 6.48 -5.24 10.02
N TYR A 84 6.69 -5.44 8.73
CA TYR A 84 7.84 -6.16 8.20
C TYR A 84 9.15 -5.53 8.70
N GLY A 85 9.28 -4.20 8.57
CA GLY A 85 10.47 -3.45 8.97
C GLY A 85 10.80 -3.61 10.46
N TYR A 86 9.79 -3.57 11.33
CA TYR A 86 9.97 -3.80 12.76
C TYR A 86 10.36 -5.26 13.06
N GLU A 87 9.63 -6.24 12.53
CA GLU A 87 9.85 -7.66 12.80
C GLU A 87 11.20 -8.17 12.26
N ASN A 88 11.77 -7.50 11.25
CA ASN A 88 13.09 -7.84 10.67
C ASN A 88 14.21 -6.88 11.09
N GLY A 89 13.97 -6.00 12.06
CA GLY A 89 15.00 -5.13 12.62
C GLY A 89 15.52 -4.04 11.65
N LEU A 90 14.72 -3.65 10.65
CA LEU A 90 15.08 -2.58 9.72
C LEU A 90 14.90 -1.21 10.35
N ALA A 91 13.92 -1.08 11.24
CA ALA A 91 13.61 0.14 11.97
C ALA A 91 12.96 -0.16 13.32
N GLY A 92 12.85 0.84 14.17
CA GLY A 92 12.19 0.76 15.47
C GLY A 92 10.68 0.93 15.41
N GLU A 93 10.08 1.38 16.51
CA GLU A 93 8.63 1.59 16.61
C GLU A 93 8.14 2.77 15.77
N VAL A 94 8.98 3.76 15.52
CA VAL A 94 8.75 4.86 14.58
C VAL A 94 9.64 4.64 13.38
N GLN A 95 9.07 4.67 12.20
CA GLN A 95 9.74 4.30 10.96
C GLN A 95 9.53 5.35 9.88
N LYS A 96 10.57 5.61 9.11
CA LYS A 96 10.54 6.45 7.92
C LYS A 96 10.75 5.58 6.69
N VAL A 97 9.72 5.39 5.91
CA VAL A 97 9.75 4.54 4.71
C VAL A 97 9.81 5.43 3.47
N GLU A 98 10.86 5.27 2.67
CA GLU A 98 10.93 5.91 1.36
C GLU A 98 10.01 5.18 0.38
N THR A 99 9.18 5.92 -0.31
CA THR A 99 8.26 5.40 -1.34
C THR A 99 8.34 6.24 -2.60
N THR A 100 7.77 5.78 -3.70
CA THR A 100 7.65 6.57 -4.92
C THR A 100 6.79 7.82 -4.75
N ALA A 101 5.89 7.84 -3.75
CA ALA A 101 5.08 9.00 -3.38
C ALA A 101 5.78 9.93 -2.35
N GLY A 102 7.03 9.63 -1.96
CA GLY A 102 7.77 10.40 -0.96
C GLY A 102 7.99 9.64 0.36
N LEU A 103 8.39 10.35 1.38
CA LEU A 103 8.67 9.78 2.70
C LEU A 103 7.38 9.59 3.49
N VAL A 104 7.15 8.37 3.95
CA VAL A 104 6.00 8.00 4.77
C VAL A 104 6.46 7.67 6.17
N THR A 105 5.81 8.23 7.18
CA THR A 105 6.08 7.89 8.57
C THR A 105 5.07 6.87 9.08
N GLY A 106 5.59 5.80 9.68
CA GLY A 106 4.79 4.75 10.32
C GLY A 106 5.10 4.61 11.80
N TRP A 107 4.12 4.16 12.57
CA TRP A 107 4.25 3.89 14.00
C TRP A 107 3.69 2.52 14.32
N ARG A 108 4.43 1.76 15.09
CA ARG A 108 3.91 0.58 15.76
C ARG A 108 3.05 1.03 16.95
N VAL A 109 1.80 0.61 16.98
CA VAL A 109 0.88 0.89 18.10
C VAL A 109 0.82 -0.28 19.05
N ASP A 110 0.76 -1.50 18.49
CA ASP A 110 0.87 -2.75 19.24
C ASP A 110 1.46 -3.86 18.35
N ARG A 111 1.37 -5.12 18.80
CA ARG A 111 1.93 -6.25 18.07
C ARG A 111 1.42 -6.38 16.62
N ARG A 112 0.18 -5.97 16.35
CA ARG A 112 -0.45 -6.12 15.03
C ARG A 112 -0.99 -4.83 14.45
N LEU A 113 -1.03 -3.75 15.23
CA LEU A 113 -1.60 -2.49 14.81
C LEU A 113 -0.50 -1.50 14.46
N TYR A 114 -0.53 -1.04 13.21
CA TYR A 114 0.39 -0.03 12.69
C TYR A 114 -0.40 1.14 12.14
N ARG A 115 0.06 2.34 12.46
CA ARG A 115 -0.47 3.61 11.95
C ARG A 115 0.53 4.18 10.96
N VAL A 116 0.04 4.75 9.86
CA VAL A 116 0.87 5.47 8.89
C VAL A 116 0.28 6.84 8.63
N ARG A 117 1.15 7.84 8.45
CA ARG A 117 0.78 9.14 7.93
C ARG A 117 0.98 9.10 6.43
N LEU A 118 -0.11 9.20 5.68
CA LEU A 118 -0.07 9.40 4.24
C LEU A 118 0.26 10.88 3.94
N ASN A 119 0.68 11.14 2.72
CA ASN A 119 0.96 12.49 2.24
C ASN A 119 -0.31 13.35 2.31
N ASP A 120 -0.11 14.65 2.49
CA ASP A 120 -1.22 15.59 2.54
C ASP A 120 -1.92 15.67 1.17
N PRO A 121 -3.26 15.82 1.14
CA PRO A 121 -3.98 15.97 -0.13
C PRO A 121 -3.60 17.27 -0.80
N CYS A 122 -3.40 17.21 -2.12
CA CYS A 122 -3.16 18.38 -2.94
C CYS A 122 -4.20 18.49 -4.06
N SER A 123 -4.30 19.65 -4.66
CA SER A 123 -5.17 19.90 -5.82
C SER A 123 -6.63 19.49 -5.59
N MET A 124 -7.26 20.02 -4.52
CA MET A 124 -8.68 19.79 -4.27
C MET A 124 -9.54 20.49 -5.32
N ARG A 125 -10.40 19.73 -6.01
CA ARG A 125 -11.53 20.25 -6.78
C ARG A 125 -12.82 19.97 -6.02
N LEU A 126 -13.51 21.01 -5.61
CA LEU A 126 -14.75 20.90 -4.83
C LEU A 126 -16.02 20.99 -5.68
N ASP A 127 -15.88 21.28 -6.98
CA ASP A 127 -16.92 21.63 -7.95
C ASP A 127 -16.89 20.77 -9.22
N GLY A 128 -16.23 19.63 -9.17
CA GLY A 128 -16.23 18.68 -10.28
C GLY A 128 -17.67 18.19 -10.59
N LYS A 129 -17.95 17.96 -11.86
CA LYS A 129 -19.21 17.31 -12.31
C LYS A 129 -18.87 15.98 -12.95
N ALA A 130 -19.63 14.94 -12.64
CA ALA A 130 -19.58 13.64 -13.29
C ALA A 130 -20.99 13.25 -13.75
N GLU A 131 -21.09 12.72 -14.94
CA GLU A 131 -22.35 12.16 -15.44
C GLU A 131 -22.30 10.63 -15.32
N VAL A 132 -23.31 10.07 -14.67
CA VAL A 132 -23.49 8.63 -14.52
C VAL A 132 -24.95 8.33 -14.77
N ASP A 133 -25.23 7.43 -15.70
CA ASP A 133 -26.60 7.01 -16.07
C ASP A 133 -27.55 8.19 -16.39
N GLY A 134 -27.04 9.22 -17.07
CA GLY A 134 -27.82 10.40 -17.47
C GLY A 134 -28.08 11.41 -16.33
N ALA A 135 -27.56 11.20 -15.14
CA ALA A 135 -27.64 12.10 -14.00
C ALA A 135 -26.31 12.81 -13.73
N THR A 136 -26.34 14.12 -13.49
CA THR A 136 -25.17 14.92 -13.17
C THR A 136 -24.95 14.94 -11.65
N TYR A 137 -23.79 14.50 -11.21
CA TYR A 137 -23.37 14.51 -9.80
C TYR A 137 -22.28 15.56 -9.58
N THR A 138 -22.41 16.33 -8.49
CA THR A 138 -21.30 17.20 -8.06
C THR A 138 -20.27 16.35 -7.33
N THR A 139 -19.04 16.32 -7.84
CA THR A 139 -17.95 15.56 -7.26
C THR A 139 -17.00 16.51 -6.53
N ARG A 140 -16.63 16.14 -5.30
CA ARG A 140 -15.56 16.79 -4.55
C ARG A 140 -14.34 15.88 -4.61
N TYR A 141 -13.34 16.29 -5.37
CA TYR A 141 -12.17 15.48 -5.62
C TYR A 141 -10.95 16.08 -4.91
N PRO A 142 -10.53 15.52 -3.76
CA PRO A 142 -9.19 15.79 -3.29
C PRO A 142 -8.21 14.94 -4.11
N ARG A 143 -7.40 15.57 -4.95
CA ARG A 143 -6.27 14.88 -5.53
C ARG A 143 -5.22 14.76 -4.42
N ILE A 144 -5.12 13.59 -3.84
CA ILE A 144 -3.94 13.21 -3.06
C ILE A 144 -2.83 13.01 -4.08
N LEU A 145 -1.74 13.75 -3.96
CA LEU A 145 -0.60 13.62 -4.87
C LEU A 145 -0.23 12.15 -4.98
N ARG A 146 -0.33 11.66 -6.20
CA ARG A 146 0.27 10.42 -6.67
C ARG A 146 0.12 9.20 -5.75
N CYS A 147 -0.99 9.08 -5.10
CA CYS A 147 -1.31 7.87 -4.38
C CYS A 147 -2.59 7.32 -4.94
N ILE A 148 -2.51 6.51 -5.97
CA ILE A 148 -3.69 5.78 -6.43
C ILE A 148 -3.34 4.42 -7.01
N ALA A 149 -3.67 3.41 -6.27
CA ALA A 149 -4.57 2.39 -6.75
C ALA A 149 -5.59 2.20 -5.65
N GLY A 150 -6.63 2.96 -5.69
CA GLY A 150 -7.73 2.87 -4.73
C GLY A 150 -8.58 4.12 -4.83
N LEU A 151 -9.47 4.13 -5.79
CA LEU A 151 -10.59 5.04 -5.85
C LEU A 151 -11.31 5.05 -4.49
N LEU A 152 -11.00 5.99 -3.63
CA LEU A 152 -11.97 6.50 -2.68
C LEU A 152 -12.82 7.54 -3.43
N CYS A 153 -13.60 7.06 -4.41
CA CYS A 153 -14.71 7.80 -4.94
C CYS A 153 -15.76 7.87 -3.83
N TRP A 154 -15.77 8.94 -3.05
CA TRP A 154 -16.89 9.28 -2.21
C TRP A 154 -18.00 9.78 -3.15
N VAL A 155 -18.75 8.88 -3.69
CA VAL A 155 -20.09 9.21 -4.19
C VAL A 155 -20.92 9.49 -2.94
N ILE A 156 -21.12 10.75 -2.63
CA ILE A 156 -22.07 11.15 -1.60
C ILE A 156 -23.45 10.85 -2.17
N CYS A 157 -23.98 9.69 -1.79
CA CYS A 157 -25.40 9.41 -1.97
C CYS A 157 -26.18 10.42 -1.11
N PRO A 158 -27.08 11.25 -1.68
CA PRO A 158 -27.72 12.35 -0.96
C PRO A 158 -28.67 11.94 0.18
N HIS A 159 -28.87 10.66 0.43
CA HIS A 159 -29.88 10.17 1.36
C HIS A 159 -29.40 9.48 2.63
N ARG A 160 -28.11 9.36 2.90
CA ARG A 160 -27.60 8.93 4.22
C ARG A 160 -26.22 9.53 4.53
N PRO A 161 -26.12 10.38 5.57
CA PRO A 161 -24.81 10.77 6.11
C PRO A 161 -24.19 9.55 6.82
N LEU A 162 -23.17 8.95 6.21
CA LEU A 162 -22.36 7.92 6.86
C LEU A 162 -21.51 8.60 7.94
N ARG A 163 -21.76 8.27 9.20
CA ARG A 163 -20.91 8.74 10.32
C ARG A 163 -19.55 8.06 10.22
N PRO A 164 -18.44 8.80 10.17
CA PRO A 164 -17.09 8.25 9.96
C PRO A 164 -16.62 7.32 11.10
N GLU A 165 -17.18 7.48 12.31
CA GLU A 165 -16.64 6.89 13.53
C GLU A 165 -16.84 5.38 13.68
N ARG A 166 -17.74 4.75 12.92
CA ARG A 166 -18.03 3.31 13.06
C ARG A 166 -17.26 2.39 12.14
N TYR A 167 -16.61 2.91 11.10
CA TYR A 167 -15.89 2.08 10.12
C TYR A 167 -14.41 1.88 10.43
N PHE A 168 -13.80 2.69 11.28
CA PHE A 168 -12.38 2.63 11.56
C PHE A 168 -11.95 1.53 12.54
N HIS A 169 -12.85 0.98 13.34
CA HIS A 169 -12.46 0.09 14.45
C HIS A 169 -12.46 -1.42 14.17
N ARG A 170 -12.92 -1.90 13.03
CA ARG A 170 -13.07 -3.34 12.78
C ARG A 170 -12.26 -3.94 11.63
N MET A 171 -11.42 -3.18 10.95
CA MET A 171 -10.87 -3.63 9.66
C MET A 171 -9.38 -4.03 9.64
N PHE A 172 -8.61 -4.04 10.71
CA PHE A 172 -7.17 -4.09 10.51
C PHE A 172 -6.40 -4.99 11.47
N GLN A 173 -6.42 -6.29 11.20
CA GLN A 173 -5.41 -7.20 11.76
C GLN A 173 -4.63 -7.85 10.62
N PRO A 174 -3.43 -7.34 10.27
CA PRO A 174 -2.58 -8.05 9.32
C PRO A 174 -2.05 -9.34 9.94
N TYR A 175 -2.14 -10.42 9.20
CA TYR A 175 -1.38 -11.62 9.53
C TYR A 175 -0.22 -11.75 8.54
N SER A 176 0.85 -12.42 8.95
CA SER A 176 2.00 -12.70 8.10
C SER A 176 2.38 -14.17 8.17
N VAL A 177 2.78 -14.73 7.05
CA VAL A 177 3.37 -16.06 6.94
C VAL A 177 4.69 -15.91 6.17
N ARG A 178 5.75 -16.53 6.68
CA ARG A 178 7.05 -16.58 5.99
C ARG A 178 7.09 -17.84 5.15
N GLY A 179 7.46 -17.71 3.88
CA GLY A 179 7.65 -18.81 2.96
C GLY A 179 8.99 -18.71 2.22
N ARG A 180 9.51 -19.85 1.79
CA ARG A 180 10.63 -19.92 0.86
C ARG A 180 10.10 -20.51 -0.44
N GLY A 181 10.27 -19.77 -1.52
CA GLY A 181 10.00 -20.28 -2.86
C GLY A 181 11.16 -21.18 -3.31
N ALA A 182 10.83 -22.20 -4.05
CA ALA A 182 11.81 -23.06 -4.72
C ALA A 182 12.53 -22.33 -5.85
#